data_5776f2998b1cfadc66568923c3efd705
#
_entry.id   5776f2998b1cfadc66568923c3efd705
#
_cell.length_a   1.000
_cell.length_b   1.000
_cell.length_c   1.000
_cell.angle_alpha   90.00
_cell.angle_beta   90.00
_cell.angle_gamma   90.00
#
_symmetry.space_group_name_H-M   'P 1'
#
loop_
_entity.id
_entity.type
_entity.pdbx_description
1 polymer ?
#
loop_
_entity_poly.entity_id
_entity_poly.type
_entity_poly.pdbx_seq_one_letter_code
_entity_poly.pdbx_strand_id
1 'polypeptide(L)'
;MTTTKNNEHKKLNFSSERDQSQACLNSAEHEKNQGRKVLNVPNKQEQNQTCLDSAEREGLRPKGNVPNLRFPEFQGEWKEYRIEDITENISSGRCKSHSSSGKYNLYGSTGIIGKTNEACYEGNLVLVARVGANAGSLQILNEPCGITDNTLIIKPKEVDVQYIYYFLQHFNLNRLIFGSGQPLITGGMLKKVKVSLGTIKEQNKITRLLSVLDERIATQNKIIEDLKKLKSAIIEKLYSEIQGKEYSFGQLFDVVNERNKQMEYSNILSASQEKGMMNRDDLNLDIQFERSNINTYKIVRKGDYVIHLRSFQGGFAFSNKLGVCSPAYTILRPNNLLEYGYLSNYFTSQRFIKSLILVTYGIRDGRSINVDEWLRMKITIPPKEHQQYIVKVIGTFERKIEDEEAYAAHLSKQKQYLLRQMFI
;
A
#
# COMPACT_ATOMS: atom_id res chain seq x y z
N MET A 1 -61.53 -15.17 2.11
CA MET A 1 -61.79 -13.80 2.60
C MET A 1 -60.51 -13.03 2.53
N THR A 2 -60.48 -12.13 1.60
CA THR A 2 -59.43 -11.22 1.16
C THR A 2 -59.23 -10.06 2.14
N THR A 3 -57.98 -9.69 2.42
CA THR A 3 -57.67 -8.29 2.79
C THR A 3 -56.30 -7.92 2.30
N THR A 4 -56.32 -7.12 1.26
CA THR A 4 -55.24 -6.30 0.69
C THR A 4 -54.78 -5.23 1.69
N LYS A 5 -53.48 -5.01 1.80
CA LYS A 5 -52.92 -3.79 2.38
C LYS A 5 -51.99 -3.12 1.38
N ASN A 6 -52.41 -1.90 1.03
CA ASN A 6 -51.67 -0.93 0.21
C ASN A 6 -50.33 -0.51 0.84
N ASN A 7 -49.29 -0.48 0.03
CA ASN A 7 -48.05 0.23 0.33
C ASN A 7 -47.98 1.48 -0.54
N GLU A 8 -48.07 2.64 0.10
CA GLU A 8 -47.83 3.93 -0.53
C GLU A 8 -46.33 4.19 -0.63
N HIS A 9 -45.84 4.35 -1.86
CA HIS A 9 -44.51 4.85 -2.16
C HIS A 9 -44.48 6.38 -2.02
N LYS A 10 -43.75 6.89 -1.02
CA LYS A 10 -43.32 8.29 -0.97
C LYS A 10 -42.19 8.52 -1.97
N LYS A 11 -42.48 9.24 -3.04
CA LYS A 11 -41.47 9.82 -3.94
C LYS A 11 -40.80 11.00 -3.23
N LEU A 12 -39.50 10.92 -3.04
CA LEU A 12 -38.64 12.06 -2.67
C LEU A 12 -38.24 12.80 -3.95
N ASN A 13 -38.61 14.06 -4.05
CA ASN A 13 -38.23 14.97 -5.13
C ASN A 13 -36.75 15.38 -4.97
N PHE A 14 -35.89 15.03 -5.94
CA PHE A 14 -34.61 15.62 -6.16
C PHE A 14 -34.70 16.68 -7.25
N SER A 15 -34.69 17.93 -6.87
CA SER A 15 -34.49 19.06 -7.77
C SER A 15 -33.88 20.21 -6.98
N SER A 16 -32.55 20.44 -7.09
CA SER A 16 -31.90 21.74 -6.97
C SER A 16 -30.38 21.72 -6.81
N GLU A 17 -29.68 20.78 -7.44
CA GLU A 17 -28.20 20.80 -7.40
C GLU A 17 -27.49 20.97 -8.77
N ARG A 18 -28.21 21.39 -9.81
CA ARG A 18 -27.57 21.57 -11.14
C ARG A 18 -27.08 22.98 -11.46
N ASP A 19 -27.49 23.99 -10.71
CA ASP A 19 -27.17 25.37 -11.06
C ASP A 19 -25.91 25.98 -10.46
N GLN A 20 -25.28 25.30 -9.51
CA GLN A 20 -24.02 25.80 -8.91
C GLN A 20 -22.74 25.31 -9.60
N SER A 21 -22.81 24.26 -10.41
CA SER A 21 -21.64 23.76 -11.15
C SER A 21 -21.35 24.53 -12.44
N GLN A 22 -22.32 25.31 -12.95
CA GLN A 22 -22.18 26.09 -14.19
C GLN A 22 -21.50 27.46 -13.97
N ALA A 23 -21.55 27.99 -12.76
CA ALA A 23 -20.95 29.30 -12.43
C ALA A 23 -19.41 29.25 -12.34
N CYS A 24 -18.79 28.10 -12.06
CA CYS A 24 -17.35 27.97 -12.02
C CYS A 24 -16.68 27.74 -13.38
N LEU A 25 -17.44 27.36 -14.41
CA LEU A 25 -16.91 27.12 -15.76
C LEU A 25 -16.78 28.39 -16.61
N ASN A 26 -17.53 29.45 -16.31
CA ASN A 26 -17.57 30.68 -17.13
C ASN A 26 -16.53 31.74 -16.73
N SER A 27 -15.78 31.54 -15.64
CA SER A 27 -14.70 32.48 -15.25
C SER A 27 -13.31 32.13 -15.81
N ALA A 28 -13.18 31.02 -16.54
CA ALA A 28 -11.89 30.57 -17.09
C ALA A 28 -11.63 30.97 -18.55
N GLU A 29 -12.58 31.64 -19.23
CA GLU A 29 -12.43 31.96 -20.67
C GLU A 29 -12.08 33.41 -20.99
N HIS A 30 -11.85 34.31 -20.01
CA HIS A 30 -11.60 35.70 -20.30
C HIS A 30 -10.18 36.24 -20.09
N GLU A 31 -9.18 35.40 -19.82
CA GLU A 31 -7.79 35.81 -19.76
C GLU A 31 -6.88 35.08 -20.73
N LYS A 32 -7.06 35.31 -22.02
CA LYS A 32 -6.02 35.03 -23.03
C LYS A 32 -5.62 36.36 -23.70
N ASN A 33 -4.63 37.00 -23.17
CA ASN A 33 -3.55 37.70 -23.93
C ASN A 33 -2.70 38.49 -22.96
N GLN A 34 -1.52 38.02 -22.65
CA GLN A 34 -0.23 38.75 -22.65
C GLN A 34 0.83 37.98 -21.85
N GLY A 35 1.97 37.72 -22.50
CA GLY A 35 3.27 37.59 -21.83
C GLY A 35 3.68 36.22 -21.31
N ARG A 36 4.49 35.49 -22.11
CA ARG A 36 5.23 34.27 -21.70
C ARG A 36 6.00 34.46 -20.39
N LYS A 37 5.58 33.77 -19.33
CA LYS A 37 6.45 33.26 -18.26
C LYS A 37 6.03 31.83 -17.95
N VAL A 38 7.03 30.92 -17.99
CA VAL A 38 6.85 29.50 -17.68
C VAL A 38 6.45 29.37 -16.21
N LEU A 39 5.22 29.02 -15.95
CA LEU A 39 4.71 28.64 -14.64
C LEU A 39 4.35 27.15 -14.69
N ASN A 40 4.95 26.37 -13.80
CA ASN A 40 4.56 24.98 -13.54
C ASN A 40 3.07 24.94 -13.19
N VAL A 41 2.26 24.34 -14.05
CA VAL A 41 0.82 24.13 -13.82
C VAL A 41 0.67 22.79 -13.08
N PRO A 42 0.12 22.77 -11.85
CA PRO A 42 -0.22 21.53 -11.16
C PRO A 42 -1.28 20.74 -11.93
N ASN A 43 -1.20 19.41 -11.84
CA ASN A 43 -2.08 18.49 -12.54
C ASN A 43 -3.56 18.71 -12.15
N LYS A 44 -4.49 18.65 -13.12
CA LYS A 44 -5.93 18.89 -12.90
C LYS A 44 -6.57 18.07 -11.78
N GLN A 45 -5.98 16.91 -11.45
CA GLN A 45 -6.43 16.09 -10.31
C GLN A 45 -6.07 16.69 -8.95
N GLU A 46 -4.92 17.38 -8.83
CA GLU A 46 -4.52 18.06 -7.58
C GLU A 46 -5.32 19.35 -7.35
N GLN A 47 -5.69 20.05 -8.41
CA GLN A 47 -6.53 21.24 -8.30
C GLN A 47 -7.97 20.94 -7.85
N ASN A 48 -8.55 19.83 -8.30
CA ASN A 48 -9.87 19.40 -7.82
C ASN A 48 -9.83 18.90 -6.36
N GLN A 49 -8.71 18.30 -5.92
CA GLN A 49 -8.55 17.86 -4.54
C GLN A 49 -8.36 19.05 -3.58
N THR A 50 -7.61 20.07 -3.98
CA THR A 50 -7.41 21.31 -3.19
C THR A 50 -8.67 22.16 -3.11
N CYS A 51 -9.52 22.21 -4.14
CA CYS A 51 -10.79 22.92 -4.10
C CYS A 51 -11.83 22.24 -3.22
N LEU A 52 -11.91 20.90 -3.24
CA LEU A 52 -12.77 20.14 -2.33
C LEU A 52 -12.33 20.27 -0.86
N ASP A 53 -11.02 20.21 -0.60
CA ASP A 53 -10.46 20.40 0.74
C ASP A 53 -10.66 21.83 1.29
N SER A 54 -10.73 22.87 0.43
CA SER A 54 -10.98 24.25 0.86
C SER A 54 -12.46 24.53 1.12
N ALA A 55 -13.37 24.00 0.30
CA ALA A 55 -14.81 24.16 0.50
C ALA A 55 -15.32 23.40 1.73
N GLU A 56 -14.74 22.22 2.05
CA GLU A 56 -15.05 21.49 3.29
C GLU A 56 -14.48 22.19 4.54
N ARG A 57 -13.45 23.04 4.42
CA ARG A 57 -12.85 23.75 5.56
C ARG A 57 -13.65 24.97 6.04
N GLU A 58 -14.46 25.60 5.21
CA GLU A 58 -15.17 26.84 5.58
C GLU A 58 -16.61 26.59 6.12
N GLY A 59 -17.21 25.44 5.85
CA GLY A 59 -18.62 25.20 6.17
C GLY A 59 -18.93 24.46 7.49
N LEU A 60 -17.95 23.79 8.15
CA LEU A 60 -18.20 22.82 9.21
C LEU A 60 -17.25 22.87 10.40
N ARG A 61 -16.75 24.05 10.79
CA ARG A 61 -16.10 24.14 12.11
C ARG A 61 -17.17 24.31 13.18
N PRO A 62 -17.38 23.32 14.07
CA PRO A 62 -18.25 23.55 15.21
C PRO A 62 -17.71 24.74 16.02
N LYS A 63 -18.60 25.63 16.42
CA LYS A 63 -18.26 26.72 17.34
C LYS A 63 -18.01 26.06 18.70
N GLY A 64 -16.74 26.04 19.14
CA GLY A 64 -16.34 25.46 20.43
C GLY A 64 -15.30 24.35 20.31
N ASN A 65 -14.83 23.85 21.42
CA ASN A 65 -13.83 22.78 21.52
C ASN A 65 -14.51 21.39 21.47
N VAL A 66 -15.09 21.04 20.30
CA VAL A 66 -15.77 19.76 20.05
C VAL A 66 -15.37 19.18 18.70
N PRO A 67 -15.31 17.84 18.53
CA PRO A 67 -14.97 17.21 17.24
C PRO A 67 -16.09 17.43 16.21
N ASN A 68 -15.71 17.39 14.92
CA ASN A 68 -16.66 17.51 13.80
C ASN A 68 -17.68 16.36 13.76
N LEU A 69 -17.22 15.15 14.09
CA LEU A 69 -18.06 13.96 14.21
C LEU A 69 -18.09 13.50 15.65
N ARG A 70 -19.26 13.48 16.26
CA ARG A 70 -19.47 13.16 17.66
C ARG A 70 -20.69 12.23 17.83
N PHE A 71 -20.64 11.35 18.80
CA PHE A 71 -21.81 10.56 19.17
C PHE A 71 -22.88 11.47 19.79
N PRO A 72 -24.14 11.39 19.36
CA PRO A 72 -25.17 12.37 19.72
C PRO A 72 -25.54 12.41 21.22
N GLU A 73 -25.25 11.35 21.95
CA GLU A 73 -25.49 11.27 23.41
C GLU A 73 -24.50 12.08 24.26
N PHE A 74 -23.37 12.53 23.68
CA PHE A 74 -22.38 13.34 24.41
C PHE A 74 -22.54 14.81 24.07
N GLN A 75 -22.53 15.64 25.12
CA GLN A 75 -22.71 17.08 25.02
C GLN A 75 -21.60 17.84 25.76
N GLY A 76 -21.57 19.17 25.58
CA GLY A 76 -20.57 20.05 26.19
C GLY A 76 -19.23 20.05 25.43
N GLU A 77 -18.37 20.97 25.80
CA GLU A 77 -17.05 21.13 25.19
C GLU A 77 -16.03 20.20 25.81
N TRP A 78 -15.04 19.79 24.98
CA TRP A 78 -13.89 19.05 25.46
C TRP A 78 -12.91 19.99 26.16
N LYS A 79 -12.18 19.46 27.15
CA LYS A 79 -11.16 20.21 27.87
C LYS A 79 -9.79 19.97 27.27
N GLU A 80 -9.02 21.04 27.06
CA GLU A 80 -7.65 20.94 26.56
C GLU A 80 -6.68 20.67 27.73
N TYR A 81 -5.76 19.73 27.52
CA TYR A 81 -4.69 19.34 28.43
C TYR A 81 -3.38 19.25 27.65
N ARG A 82 -2.26 19.33 28.34
CA ARG A 82 -0.98 18.85 27.80
C ARG A 82 -0.85 17.34 28.07
N ILE A 83 -0.12 16.64 27.21
CA ILE A 83 0.13 15.20 27.45
C ILE A 83 0.80 14.98 28.82
N GLU A 84 1.68 15.88 29.29
CA GLU A 84 2.28 15.80 30.62
C GLU A 84 1.27 15.83 31.75
N ASP A 85 0.16 16.53 31.62
CA ASP A 85 -0.86 16.69 32.67
C ASP A 85 -1.70 15.42 32.88
N ILE A 86 -1.76 14.57 31.84
CA ILE A 86 -2.60 13.35 31.80
C ILE A 86 -1.79 12.06 31.77
N THR A 87 -0.49 12.12 32.06
CA THR A 87 0.41 10.97 32.10
C THR A 87 1.15 10.91 33.42
N GLU A 88 1.44 9.69 33.91
CA GLU A 88 2.28 9.52 35.10
C GLU A 88 3.72 9.94 34.81
N ASN A 89 4.24 9.52 33.67
CA ASN A 89 5.59 9.85 33.21
C ASN A 89 5.75 9.66 31.71
N ILE A 90 6.64 10.45 31.10
CA ILE A 90 7.15 10.24 29.74
C ILE A 90 8.67 10.09 29.85
N SER A 91 9.16 8.88 29.60
CA SER A 91 10.59 8.53 29.69
C SER A 91 11.02 7.63 28.53
N SER A 92 12.32 7.53 28.28
CA SER A 92 12.85 6.50 27.40
C SER A 92 12.96 5.15 28.13
N GLY A 93 12.86 4.07 27.36
CA GLY A 93 13.15 2.74 27.86
C GLY A 93 14.60 2.62 28.36
N ARG A 94 14.89 1.61 29.16
CA ARG A 94 16.22 1.41 29.79
C ARG A 94 16.75 -0.01 29.65
N CYS A 95 15.99 -0.92 29.06
CA CYS A 95 16.46 -2.30 28.87
C CYS A 95 17.56 -2.35 27.82
N LYS A 96 18.72 -2.93 28.22
CA LYS A 96 19.90 -3.07 27.36
C LYS A 96 20.20 -4.53 26.96
N SER A 97 19.61 -5.50 27.68
CA SER A 97 19.94 -6.90 27.49
C SER A 97 19.08 -7.56 26.43
N HIS A 98 19.71 -8.09 25.42
CA HIS A 98 19.14 -9.02 24.44
C HIS A 98 19.37 -10.45 24.88
N SER A 99 18.32 -11.26 24.90
CA SER A 99 18.45 -12.71 25.02
C SER A 99 17.59 -13.37 23.92
N SER A 100 18.07 -14.41 23.30
CA SER A 100 17.28 -15.21 22.36
C SER A 100 16.22 -16.08 23.07
N SER A 101 16.39 -16.33 24.36
CA SER A 101 15.60 -17.26 25.18
C SER A 101 14.93 -16.62 26.41
N GLY A 102 14.85 -15.29 26.48
CA GLY A 102 14.24 -14.57 27.58
C GLY A 102 12.73 -14.78 27.73
N LYS A 103 12.21 -14.61 28.93
CA LYS A 103 10.81 -14.82 29.28
C LYS A 103 9.89 -13.73 28.69
N TYR A 104 10.34 -12.48 28.64
CA TYR A 104 9.56 -11.32 28.26
C TYR A 104 9.99 -10.78 26.89
N ASN A 105 9.05 -10.17 26.18
CA ASN A 105 9.34 -9.49 24.92
C ASN A 105 10.17 -8.22 25.18
N LEU A 106 11.14 -7.94 24.33
CA LEU A 106 11.92 -6.70 24.31
C LEU A 106 11.44 -5.85 23.12
N TYR A 107 10.92 -4.68 23.41
CA TYR A 107 10.39 -3.76 22.42
C TYR A 107 11.40 -2.67 22.06
N GLY A 108 11.49 -2.40 20.77
CA GLY A 108 12.24 -1.29 20.19
C GLY A 108 11.33 -0.40 19.34
N SER A 109 11.94 0.44 18.50
CA SER A 109 11.23 1.38 17.62
C SER A 109 10.34 0.70 16.56
N THR A 110 10.60 -0.56 16.20
CA THR A 110 9.90 -1.30 15.14
C THR A 110 9.05 -2.47 15.66
N GLY A 111 8.81 -2.56 16.95
CA GLY A 111 8.12 -3.66 17.58
C GLY A 111 9.04 -4.55 18.40
N ILE A 112 8.73 -5.84 18.48
CA ILE A 112 9.54 -6.83 19.19
C ILE A 112 10.87 -7.02 18.45
N ILE A 113 11.98 -6.74 19.13
CA ILE A 113 13.34 -6.87 18.60
C ILE A 113 14.11 -8.03 19.22
N GLY A 114 13.54 -8.69 20.21
CA GLY A 114 14.14 -9.81 20.92
C GLY A 114 13.39 -10.14 22.21
N LYS A 115 14.10 -10.78 23.13
CA LYS A 115 13.59 -11.13 24.45
C LYS A 115 14.51 -10.67 25.56
N THR A 116 13.98 -10.58 26.79
CA THR A 116 14.71 -10.25 28.01
C THR A 116 14.21 -11.13 29.18
N ASN A 117 15.07 -11.30 30.20
CA ASN A 117 14.70 -12.04 31.41
C ASN A 117 13.98 -11.18 32.44
N GLU A 118 14.03 -9.85 32.29
CA GLU A 118 13.45 -8.90 33.22
C GLU A 118 12.33 -8.10 32.55
N ALA A 119 11.16 -8.04 33.19
CA ALA A 119 10.08 -7.14 32.84
C ALA A 119 10.29 -5.81 33.56
N CYS A 120 10.94 -4.85 32.89
CA CYS A 120 11.16 -3.51 33.49
C CYS A 120 9.92 -2.63 33.42
N TYR A 121 8.93 -3.00 32.62
CA TYR A 121 7.71 -2.22 32.39
C TYR A 121 6.50 -3.15 32.33
N GLU A 122 5.37 -2.67 32.86
CA GLU A 122 4.07 -3.37 32.76
C GLU A 122 2.91 -2.37 32.73
N GLY A 123 1.73 -2.87 32.34
CA GLY A 123 0.48 -2.11 32.25
C GLY A 123 0.23 -1.52 30.87
N ASN A 124 -0.76 -0.65 30.81
CA ASN A 124 -1.20 -0.02 29.57
C ASN A 124 -0.25 1.11 29.18
N LEU A 125 0.51 0.91 28.14
CA LEU A 125 1.55 1.84 27.68
C LEU A 125 1.36 2.19 26.20
N VAL A 126 1.61 3.45 25.84
CA VAL A 126 1.82 3.87 24.45
C VAL A 126 3.32 4.08 24.25
N LEU A 127 3.87 3.41 23.25
CA LEU A 127 5.27 3.54 22.85
C LEU A 127 5.39 4.42 21.60
N VAL A 128 6.39 5.28 21.62
CA VAL A 128 6.73 6.16 20.49
C VAL A 128 8.17 5.91 20.06
N ALA A 129 8.38 5.51 18.83
CA ALA A 129 9.72 5.39 18.27
C ALA A 129 10.41 6.75 18.30
N ARG A 130 11.62 6.82 18.89
CA ARG A 130 12.28 8.09 19.18
C ARG A 130 13.18 8.57 18.04
N VAL A 131 13.88 7.65 17.35
CA VAL A 131 14.99 7.96 16.45
C VAL A 131 14.91 7.22 15.11
N GLY A 132 15.57 7.79 14.09
CA GLY A 132 15.76 7.17 12.79
C GLY A 132 14.52 7.23 11.88
N ALA A 133 14.53 6.44 10.81
CA ALA A 133 13.46 6.42 9.79
C ALA A 133 12.06 6.09 10.36
N ASN A 134 12.01 5.42 11.52
CA ASN A 134 10.76 5.06 12.18
C ASN A 134 10.33 6.05 13.28
N ALA A 135 11.03 7.17 13.46
CA ALA A 135 10.66 8.17 14.46
C ALA A 135 9.19 8.57 14.32
N GLY A 136 8.45 8.57 15.44
CA GLY A 136 7.00 8.84 15.45
C GLY A 136 6.10 7.63 15.26
N SER A 137 6.63 6.45 14.95
CA SER A 137 5.85 5.21 14.92
C SER A 137 5.33 4.86 16.31
N LEU A 138 4.08 4.42 16.38
CA LEU A 138 3.34 4.17 17.62
C LEU A 138 3.08 2.68 17.82
N GLN A 139 3.17 2.26 19.08
CA GLN A 139 2.77 0.92 19.52
C GLN A 139 1.95 1.06 20.82
N ILE A 140 1.06 0.13 21.07
CA ILE A 140 0.29 0.03 22.30
C ILE A 140 0.59 -1.32 22.96
N LEU A 141 0.84 -1.33 24.25
CA LEU A 141 1.17 -2.52 25.02
C LEU A 141 0.32 -2.64 26.26
N ASN A 142 0.05 -3.89 26.62
CA ASN A 142 -0.61 -4.27 27.88
C ASN A 142 -0.01 -5.59 28.39
N GLU A 143 1.30 -5.71 28.36
CA GLU A 143 1.99 -6.91 28.86
C GLU A 143 3.30 -6.52 29.58
N PRO A 144 3.77 -7.35 30.52
CA PRO A 144 5.09 -7.17 31.11
C PRO A 144 6.18 -7.33 30.02
N CYS A 145 7.06 -6.34 29.93
CA CYS A 145 8.06 -6.29 28.83
C CYS A 145 9.32 -5.51 29.18
N GLY A 146 10.33 -5.67 28.36
CA GLY A 146 11.49 -4.79 28.27
C GLY A 146 11.29 -3.75 27.18
N ILE A 147 11.83 -2.53 27.35
CA ILE A 147 11.76 -1.45 26.35
C ILE A 147 13.12 -0.79 26.25
N THR A 148 13.64 -0.63 25.00
CA THR A 148 14.94 -0.01 24.75
C THR A 148 14.88 1.52 24.76
N ASP A 149 16.04 2.15 24.88
CA ASP A 149 16.21 3.61 24.93
C ASP A 149 15.84 4.35 23.63
N ASN A 150 15.73 3.63 22.50
CA ASN A 150 15.24 4.17 21.24
C ASN A 150 13.71 4.36 21.19
N THR A 151 13.02 4.12 22.29
CA THR A 151 11.57 4.18 22.42
C THR A 151 11.18 5.02 23.63
N LEU A 152 10.28 5.98 23.42
CA LEU A 152 9.64 6.75 24.50
C LEU A 152 8.40 6.00 24.96
N ILE A 153 8.15 6.08 26.27
CA ILE A 153 7.05 5.41 26.96
C ILE A 153 6.12 6.48 27.48
N ILE A 154 4.84 6.40 27.16
CA ILE A 154 3.75 7.21 27.69
C ILE A 154 2.88 6.29 28.53
N LYS A 155 2.76 6.56 29.82
CA LYS A 155 1.83 5.88 30.73
C LYS A 155 0.70 6.83 31.08
N PRO A 156 -0.50 6.68 30.47
CA PRO A 156 -1.64 7.54 30.73
C PRO A 156 -2.13 7.42 32.18
N LYS A 157 -2.65 8.53 32.71
CA LYS A 157 -3.28 8.62 34.01
C LYS A 157 -4.71 9.15 33.87
N GLU A 158 -5.69 8.39 34.34
CA GLU A 158 -7.11 8.76 34.26
C GLU A 158 -7.68 9.01 32.85
N VAL A 159 -6.96 8.55 31.82
CA VAL A 159 -7.32 8.66 30.42
C VAL A 159 -7.19 7.28 29.77
N ASP A 160 -8.07 6.98 28.83
CA ASP A 160 -7.99 5.72 28.09
C ASP A 160 -6.69 5.67 27.25
N VAL A 161 -5.91 4.58 27.41
CA VAL A 161 -4.63 4.43 26.73
C VAL A 161 -4.80 4.37 25.21
N GLN A 162 -5.87 3.72 24.72
CA GLN A 162 -6.16 3.63 23.28
C GLN A 162 -6.56 5.00 22.74
N TYR A 163 -7.21 5.86 23.56
CA TYR A 163 -7.52 7.23 23.17
C TYR A 163 -6.25 8.04 22.88
N ILE A 164 -5.26 7.97 23.77
CA ILE A 164 -3.95 8.63 23.55
C ILE A 164 -3.25 8.06 22.30
N TYR A 165 -3.30 6.74 22.11
CA TYR A 165 -2.75 6.12 20.92
C TYR A 165 -3.39 6.64 19.61
N TYR A 166 -4.72 6.68 19.53
CA TYR A 166 -5.43 7.19 18.35
C TYR A 166 -5.29 8.69 18.18
N PHE A 167 -5.29 9.44 19.27
CA PHE A 167 -4.99 10.88 19.21
C PHE A 167 -3.60 11.13 18.62
N LEU A 168 -2.58 10.42 19.06
CA LEU A 168 -1.22 10.58 18.53
C LEU A 168 -1.10 10.16 17.06
N GLN A 169 -1.89 9.19 16.61
CA GLN A 169 -2.02 8.88 15.17
C GLN A 169 -2.64 10.04 14.40
N HIS A 170 -3.71 10.62 14.92
CA HIS A 170 -4.34 11.81 14.35
C HIS A 170 -3.37 13.00 14.31
N PHE A 171 -2.69 13.27 15.42
CA PHE A 171 -1.76 14.39 15.56
C PHE A 171 -0.60 14.31 14.57
N ASN A 172 -0.22 13.12 14.12
CA ASN A 172 0.93 12.86 13.24
C ASN A 172 2.25 13.39 13.81
N LEU A 173 2.92 12.58 14.61
CA LEU A 173 4.15 12.94 15.33
C LEU A 173 5.32 13.39 14.43
N ASN A 174 5.26 13.11 13.12
CA ASN A 174 6.25 13.62 12.16
C ASN A 174 6.29 15.18 12.13
N ARG A 175 5.21 15.84 12.56
CA ARG A 175 5.15 17.29 12.69
C ARG A 175 6.10 17.85 13.77
N LEU A 176 6.58 16.99 14.66
CA LEU A 176 7.55 17.35 15.71
C LEU A 176 9.01 17.22 15.23
N ILE A 177 9.24 16.62 14.07
CA ILE A 177 10.58 16.39 13.52
C ILE A 177 11.00 17.62 12.72
N PHE A 178 12.09 18.26 13.12
CA PHE A 178 12.65 19.44 12.46
C PHE A 178 14.07 19.20 11.98
N GLY A 179 14.43 19.80 10.82
CA GLY A 179 15.78 19.82 10.28
C GLY A 179 16.09 18.67 9.33
N SER A 180 17.26 18.75 8.67
CA SER A 180 17.77 17.78 7.69
C SER A 180 18.60 16.66 8.32
N GLY A 181 18.74 16.64 9.65
CA GLY A 181 19.48 15.63 10.40
C GLY A 181 18.67 14.35 10.63
N GLN A 182 19.23 13.46 11.48
CA GLN A 182 18.53 12.25 11.87
C GLN A 182 17.20 12.59 12.56
N PRO A 183 16.05 12.04 12.10
CA PRO A 183 14.76 12.27 12.75
C PRO A 183 14.81 11.91 14.23
N LEU A 184 14.36 12.83 15.09
CA LEU A 184 14.39 12.67 16.54
C LEU A 184 13.13 13.26 17.17
N ILE A 185 12.46 12.49 18.04
CA ILE A 185 11.39 12.94 18.92
C ILE A 185 11.87 12.80 20.36
N THR A 186 11.72 13.84 21.16
CA THR A 186 12.11 13.86 22.56
C THR A 186 10.90 13.79 23.50
N GLY A 187 11.09 13.29 24.72
CA GLY A 187 10.05 13.31 25.75
C GLY A 187 9.54 14.72 26.04
N GLY A 188 10.43 15.73 26.00
CA GLY A 188 10.05 17.13 26.18
C GLY A 188 9.14 17.70 25.08
N MET A 189 9.27 17.20 23.82
CA MET A 189 8.36 17.56 22.73
C MET A 189 6.98 16.93 22.96
N LEU A 190 6.92 15.66 23.33
CA LEU A 190 5.66 14.94 23.61
C LEU A 190 4.90 15.58 24.80
N LYS A 191 5.59 15.95 25.87
CA LYS A 191 5.01 16.61 27.04
C LYS A 191 4.19 17.84 26.67
N LYS A 192 4.66 18.64 25.71
CA LYS A 192 4.04 19.91 25.27
C LYS A 192 2.88 19.74 24.31
N VAL A 193 2.64 18.55 23.76
CA VAL A 193 1.53 18.29 22.84
C VAL A 193 0.22 18.51 23.58
N LYS A 194 -0.67 19.30 22.99
CA LYS A 194 -2.00 19.57 23.48
C LYS A 194 -2.97 18.51 22.97
N VAL A 195 -3.85 18.06 23.84
CA VAL A 195 -4.91 17.08 23.55
C VAL A 195 -6.22 17.55 24.15
N SER A 196 -7.29 17.45 23.37
CA SER A 196 -8.63 17.73 23.87
C SER A 196 -9.30 16.43 24.30
N LEU A 197 -9.91 16.41 25.47
CA LEU A 197 -10.52 15.23 26.06
C LEU A 197 -11.99 15.47 26.37
N GLY A 198 -12.84 14.59 25.86
CA GLY A 198 -14.21 14.40 26.32
C GLY A 198 -14.26 13.56 27.61
N THR A 199 -15.44 13.19 28.05
CA THR A 199 -15.63 12.29 29.19
C THR A 199 -15.00 10.92 28.93
N ILE A 200 -14.59 10.20 29.98
CA ILE A 200 -14.02 8.84 29.85
C ILE A 200 -14.98 7.88 29.10
N LYS A 201 -16.30 8.04 29.28
CA LYS A 201 -17.30 7.26 28.54
C LYS A 201 -17.25 7.54 27.04
N GLU A 202 -17.05 8.78 26.67
CA GLU A 202 -16.92 9.21 25.27
C GLU A 202 -15.60 8.72 24.68
N GLN A 203 -14.47 8.86 25.41
CA GLN A 203 -13.18 8.32 25.02
C GLN A 203 -13.29 6.81 24.72
N ASN A 204 -13.86 6.03 25.64
CA ASN A 204 -14.03 4.58 25.49
C ASN A 204 -14.92 4.22 24.27
N LYS A 205 -15.91 5.05 23.95
CA LYS A 205 -16.77 4.79 22.79
C LYS A 205 -16.06 5.07 21.46
N ILE A 206 -15.27 6.13 21.41
CA ILE A 206 -14.42 6.47 20.27
C ILE A 206 -13.38 5.36 20.05
N THR A 207 -12.67 4.97 21.09
CA THR A 207 -11.61 3.96 21.01
C THR A 207 -12.15 2.59 20.61
N ARG A 208 -13.33 2.22 21.13
CA ARG A 208 -14.00 0.97 20.72
C ARG A 208 -14.35 0.95 19.24
N LEU A 209 -14.87 2.07 18.70
CA LEU A 209 -15.17 2.16 17.26
C LEU A 209 -13.90 2.00 16.42
N LEU A 210 -12.82 2.68 16.78
CA LEU A 210 -11.55 2.64 16.06
C LEU A 210 -10.85 1.29 16.20
N SER A 211 -10.90 0.65 17.39
CA SER A 211 -10.30 -0.68 17.59
C SER A 211 -11.01 -1.77 16.78
N VAL A 212 -12.35 -1.75 16.71
CA VAL A 212 -13.10 -2.67 15.84
C VAL A 212 -12.70 -2.50 14.38
N LEU A 213 -12.45 -1.27 13.95
CA LEU A 213 -12.00 -1.00 12.59
C LEU A 213 -10.57 -1.52 12.34
N ASP A 214 -9.67 -1.36 13.32
CA ASP A 214 -8.32 -1.93 13.26
C ASP A 214 -8.32 -3.45 13.21
N GLU A 215 -9.17 -4.10 14.00
CA GLU A 215 -9.36 -5.56 13.95
C GLU A 215 -9.87 -6.04 12.58
N ARG A 216 -10.79 -5.29 11.97
CA ARG A 216 -11.26 -5.59 10.61
C ARG A 216 -10.15 -5.44 9.57
N ILE A 217 -9.35 -4.37 9.66
CA ILE A 217 -8.21 -4.16 8.77
C ILE A 217 -7.18 -5.29 8.94
N ALA A 218 -6.86 -5.67 10.18
CA ALA A 218 -5.92 -6.76 10.45
C ALA A 218 -6.44 -8.11 9.90
N THR A 219 -7.73 -8.41 10.11
CA THR A 219 -8.38 -9.61 9.58
C THR A 219 -8.35 -9.62 8.05
N GLN A 220 -8.66 -8.49 7.44
CA GLN A 220 -8.65 -8.33 5.99
C GLN A 220 -7.25 -8.56 5.39
N ASN A 221 -6.21 -8.00 6.00
CA ASN A 221 -4.83 -8.23 5.58
C ASN A 221 -4.42 -9.71 5.69
N LYS A 222 -4.89 -10.41 6.74
CA LYS A 222 -4.67 -11.86 6.88
C LYS A 222 -5.36 -12.66 5.78
N ILE A 223 -6.60 -12.31 5.43
CA ILE A 223 -7.32 -12.94 4.30
C ILE A 223 -6.54 -12.77 3.00
N ILE A 224 -6.03 -11.57 2.72
CA ILE A 224 -5.21 -11.29 1.54
C ILE A 224 -3.94 -12.16 1.53
N GLU A 225 -3.24 -12.25 2.66
CA GLU A 225 -2.04 -13.09 2.79
C GLU A 225 -2.35 -14.56 2.54
N ASP A 226 -3.42 -15.08 3.13
CA ASP A 226 -3.84 -16.48 2.98
C ASP A 226 -4.28 -16.79 1.53
N LEU A 227 -4.99 -15.86 0.86
CA LEU A 227 -5.32 -15.98 -0.56
C LEU A 227 -4.07 -16.00 -1.46
N LYS A 228 -3.07 -15.17 -1.16
CA LYS A 228 -1.79 -15.18 -1.90
C LYS A 228 -1.04 -16.50 -1.74
N LYS A 229 -1.01 -17.05 -0.52
CA LYS A 229 -0.43 -18.40 -0.26
C LYS A 229 -1.18 -19.49 -1.00
N LEU A 230 -2.52 -19.45 -0.95
CA LEU A 230 -3.36 -20.42 -1.65
C LEU A 230 -3.19 -20.35 -3.17
N LYS A 231 -3.15 -19.12 -3.74
CA LYS A 231 -2.84 -18.92 -5.17
C LYS A 231 -1.51 -19.56 -5.54
N SER A 232 -0.45 -19.32 -4.76
CA SER A 232 0.86 -19.94 -4.99
C SER A 232 0.82 -21.47 -4.98
N ALA A 233 0.16 -22.07 -4.00
CA ALA A 233 0.03 -23.52 -3.91
C ALA A 233 -0.77 -24.10 -5.09
N ILE A 234 -1.83 -23.43 -5.52
CA ILE A 234 -2.62 -23.82 -6.69
C ILE A 234 -1.79 -23.74 -7.98
N ILE A 235 -1.00 -22.68 -8.17
CA ILE A 235 -0.08 -22.56 -9.29
C ILE A 235 0.87 -23.76 -9.32
N GLU A 236 1.56 -24.06 -8.22
CA GLU A 236 2.49 -25.19 -8.15
C GLU A 236 1.77 -26.51 -8.49
N LYS A 237 0.58 -26.75 -7.96
CA LYS A 237 -0.20 -27.96 -8.25
C LYS A 237 -0.61 -28.04 -9.72
N LEU A 238 -1.22 -26.98 -10.28
CA LEU A 238 -1.70 -26.98 -11.66
C LEU A 238 -0.57 -27.22 -12.68
N TYR A 239 0.61 -26.65 -12.45
CA TYR A 239 1.76 -26.84 -13.35
C TYR A 239 2.57 -28.11 -13.06
N SER A 240 2.39 -28.78 -11.92
CA SER A 240 3.06 -30.06 -11.63
C SER A 240 2.36 -31.28 -12.26
N GLU A 241 1.06 -31.19 -12.48
CA GLU A 241 0.21 -32.31 -12.94
C GLU A 241 -0.11 -32.25 -14.45
N ILE A 242 0.60 -31.38 -15.21
CA ILE A 242 0.34 -31.18 -16.63
C ILE A 242 0.70 -32.42 -17.45
N GLN A 243 -0.27 -32.86 -18.25
CA GLN A 243 -0.09 -33.83 -19.31
C GLN A 243 -0.20 -33.12 -20.67
N GLY A 244 0.73 -33.41 -21.59
CA GLY A 244 0.75 -32.76 -22.89
C GLY A 244 1.98 -33.13 -23.73
N LYS A 245 2.31 -32.31 -24.72
CA LYS A 245 3.50 -32.46 -25.54
C LYS A 245 4.66 -31.67 -24.98
N GLU A 246 5.85 -32.23 -25.09
CA GLU A 246 7.09 -31.55 -24.72
C GLU A 246 7.55 -30.64 -25.84
N TYR A 247 7.88 -29.38 -25.52
CA TYR A 247 8.45 -28.39 -26.40
C TYR A 247 9.67 -27.73 -25.75
N SER A 248 10.62 -27.26 -26.53
CA SER A 248 11.61 -26.29 -26.05
C SER A 248 10.97 -24.90 -25.98
N PHE A 249 11.50 -24.02 -25.12
CA PHE A 249 11.03 -22.62 -25.14
C PHE A 249 11.26 -21.93 -26.47
N GLY A 250 12.32 -22.29 -27.21
CA GLY A 250 12.57 -21.80 -28.56
C GLY A 250 11.53 -22.26 -29.61
N GLN A 251 10.76 -23.32 -29.33
CA GLN A 251 9.62 -23.72 -30.17
C GLN A 251 8.33 -22.97 -29.81
N LEU A 252 8.31 -22.28 -28.69
CA LEU A 252 7.14 -21.58 -28.14
C LEU A 252 7.25 -20.06 -28.27
N PHE A 253 8.46 -19.53 -28.34
CA PHE A 253 8.74 -18.10 -28.35
C PHE A 253 9.70 -17.68 -29.44
N ASP A 254 9.40 -16.55 -30.07
CA ASP A 254 10.32 -15.80 -30.89
C ASP A 254 10.98 -14.67 -30.10
N VAL A 255 12.31 -14.55 -30.20
CA VAL A 255 13.03 -13.39 -29.63
C VAL A 255 12.87 -12.19 -30.53
N VAL A 256 12.20 -11.14 -30.02
CA VAL A 256 11.88 -9.95 -30.82
C VAL A 256 12.78 -8.79 -30.42
N ASN A 257 13.29 -8.06 -31.45
CA ASN A 257 14.11 -6.87 -31.25
C ASN A 257 13.58 -5.66 -32.07
N GLU A 258 12.27 -5.45 -31.98
CA GLU A 258 11.58 -4.34 -32.65
C GLU A 258 11.82 -3.05 -31.87
N ARG A 259 12.43 -2.03 -32.51
CA ARG A 259 12.77 -0.76 -31.86
C ARG A 259 11.78 0.34 -32.26
N ASN A 260 11.53 1.26 -31.31
CA ASN A 260 10.65 2.42 -31.47
C ASN A 260 11.30 3.55 -32.30
N LYS A 261 11.89 3.22 -33.47
CA LYS A 261 12.67 4.16 -34.26
C LYS A 261 11.90 5.43 -34.67
N GLN A 262 10.62 5.30 -34.91
CA GLN A 262 9.72 6.38 -35.35
C GLN A 262 9.08 7.12 -34.13
N MET A 263 9.40 6.71 -32.89
CA MET A 263 8.84 7.27 -31.64
C MET A 263 7.30 7.22 -31.61
N GLU A 264 6.69 6.20 -32.20
CA GLU A 264 5.24 6.02 -32.21
C GLU A 264 4.67 5.80 -30.81
N TYR A 265 5.45 5.21 -29.91
CA TYR A 265 5.02 4.86 -28.55
C TYR A 265 5.81 5.67 -27.53
N SER A 266 5.08 6.39 -26.65
CA SER A 266 5.65 7.18 -25.55
C SER A 266 5.46 6.52 -24.18
N ASN A 267 4.63 5.47 -24.09
CA ASN A 267 4.33 4.76 -22.86
C ASN A 267 5.49 3.84 -22.46
N ILE A 268 6.24 4.22 -21.42
CA ILE A 268 7.40 3.46 -20.97
C ILE A 268 6.97 2.42 -19.94
N LEU A 269 7.32 1.17 -20.24
CA LEU A 269 7.05 0.03 -19.38
C LEU A 269 8.32 -0.42 -18.65
N SER A 270 8.18 -0.74 -17.38
CA SER A 270 9.21 -1.38 -16.56
C SER A 270 8.69 -2.68 -16.00
N ALA A 271 9.58 -3.66 -15.82
CA ALA A 271 9.23 -4.96 -15.29
C ALA A 271 9.05 -4.88 -13.77
N SER A 272 7.92 -5.38 -13.28
CA SER A 272 7.65 -5.67 -11.88
C SER A 272 7.56 -7.19 -11.71
N GLN A 273 8.21 -7.70 -10.67
CA GLN A 273 8.22 -9.15 -10.38
C GLN A 273 6.81 -9.69 -10.09
N GLU A 274 5.97 -8.88 -9.42
CA GLU A 274 4.63 -9.32 -9.00
C GLU A 274 3.54 -8.95 -10.01
N LYS A 275 3.70 -7.81 -10.73
CA LYS A 275 2.63 -7.21 -11.54
C LYS A 275 2.89 -7.27 -13.05
N GLY A 276 3.98 -7.93 -13.48
CA GLY A 276 4.38 -7.98 -14.88
C GLY A 276 4.90 -6.63 -15.39
N MET A 277 4.61 -6.30 -16.66
CA MET A 277 5.01 -5.02 -17.24
C MET A 277 4.06 -3.90 -16.84
N MET A 278 4.57 -2.92 -16.09
CA MET A 278 3.84 -1.79 -15.53
C MET A 278 4.28 -0.48 -16.19
N ASN A 279 3.39 0.53 -16.21
CA ASN A 279 3.85 1.87 -16.56
C ASN A 279 4.90 2.30 -15.53
N ARG A 280 5.96 2.91 -16.01
CA ARG A 280 7.08 3.33 -15.18
C ARG A 280 6.66 4.35 -14.12
N ASP A 281 5.75 5.24 -14.49
CA ASP A 281 5.22 6.29 -13.59
C ASP A 281 4.42 5.69 -12.41
N ASP A 282 3.84 4.49 -12.58
CA ASP A 282 3.09 3.78 -11.53
C ASP A 282 4.02 3.10 -10.49
N LEU A 283 5.34 3.06 -10.73
CA LEU A 283 6.30 2.30 -9.89
C LEU A 283 7.03 3.16 -8.84
N ASN A 284 6.75 4.47 -8.73
CA ASN A 284 7.44 5.40 -7.82
C ASN A 284 8.98 5.26 -7.83
N LEU A 285 9.55 4.91 -8.99
CA LEU A 285 10.98 4.77 -9.15
C LEU A 285 11.56 6.14 -9.51
N ASP A 286 12.36 6.67 -8.60
CA ASP A 286 13.10 7.94 -8.75
C ASP A 286 14.29 7.79 -9.74
N ILE A 287 14.01 7.26 -10.93
CA ILE A 287 15.01 7.08 -11.98
C ILE A 287 14.80 8.18 -13.01
N GLN A 288 15.67 9.16 -12.99
CA GLN A 288 15.72 10.19 -14.03
C GLN A 288 15.95 9.53 -15.40
N PHE A 289 15.10 9.86 -16.32
CA PHE A 289 15.07 9.29 -17.65
C PHE A 289 15.15 10.43 -18.68
N GLU A 290 16.12 10.30 -19.59
CA GLU A 290 16.20 11.20 -20.74
C GLU A 290 15.20 10.75 -21.82
N ARG A 291 14.12 11.50 -22.01
CA ARG A 291 13.12 11.28 -23.06
C ARG A 291 13.73 11.26 -24.49
N SER A 292 14.92 11.84 -24.65
CA SER A 292 15.65 11.88 -25.91
C SER A 292 16.02 10.51 -26.50
N ASN A 293 16.13 9.46 -25.67
CA ASN A 293 16.62 8.15 -26.08
C ASN A 293 15.50 7.10 -26.31
N ILE A 294 14.23 7.53 -26.35
CA ILE A 294 13.07 6.62 -26.48
C ILE A 294 13.05 5.87 -27.82
N ASN A 295 13.71 6.41 -28.85
CA ASN A 295 13.87 5.78 -30.16
C ASN A 295 14.72 4.50 -30.11
N THR A 296 15.55 4.32 -29.09
CA THR A 296 16.37 3.11 -28.90
C THR A 296 15.62 2.00 -28.16
N TYR A 297 14.49 2.34 -27.51
CA TYR A 297 13.70 1.41 -26.72
C TYR A 297 13.03 0.36 -27.60
N LYS A 298 12.77 -0.81 -27.01
CA LYS A 298 12.12 -1.94 -27.67
C LYS A 298 10.61 -1.86 -27.48
N ILE A 299 9.85 -2.19 -28.53
CA ILE A 299 8.39 -2.22 -28.50
C ILE A 299 7.94 -3.53 -27.84
N VAL A 300 7.13 -3.42 -26.80
CA VAL A 300 6.48 -4.53 -26.10
C VAL A 300 5.00 -4.51 -26.41
N ARG A 301 4.47 -5.62 -26.90
CA ARG A 301 3.05 -5.78 -27.23
C ARG A 301 2.29 -6.52 -26.15
N LYS A 302 0.97 -6.39 -26.16
CA LYS A 302 0.11 -7.23 -25.29
C LYS A 302 0.33 -8.70 -25.62
N GLY A 303 0.60 -9.51 -24.62
CA GLY A 303 0.89 -10.94 -24.76
C GLY A 303 2.39 -11.27 -24.83
N ASP A 304 3.27 -10.28 -25.00
CA ASP A 304 4.71 -10.52 -24.94
C ASP A 304 5.17 -10.81 -23.51
N TYR A 305 6.22 -11.61 -23.40
CA TYR A 305 6.97 -11.84 -22.16
C TYR A 305 8.31 -11.14 -22.27
N VAL A 306 8.81 -10.67 -21.13
CA VAL A 306 10.05 -9.88 -21.09
C VAL A 306 11.00 -10.47 -20.06
N ILE A 307 12.23 -10.79 -20.47
CA ILE A 307 13.32 -11.11 -19.54
C ILE A 307 14.03 -9.81 -19.18
N HIS A 308 14.07 -9.45 -17.91
CA HIS A 308 14.75 -8.24 -17.44
C HIS A 308 16.08 -8.58 -16.75
N LEU A 309 16.98 -7.60 -16.64
CA LEU A 309 18.37 -7.77 -16.25
C LEU A 309 18.63 -8.27 -14.82
N ARG A 310 17.67 -8.11 -13.91
CA ARG A 310 17.81 -8.54 -12.52
C ARG A 310 17.08 -9.86 -12.28
N SER A 311 17.47 -10.87 -13.04
CA SER A 311 16.75 -12.13 -13.17
C SER A 311 16.94 -13.13 -12.03
N PHE A 312 17.67 -12.77 -10.98
CA PHE A 312 18.03 -13.69 -9.90
C PHE A 312 16.84 -14.33 -9.15
N GLN A 313 15.66 -13.71 -9.19
CA GLN A 313 14.46 -14.18 -8.50
C GLN A 313 13.26 -14.39 -9.45
N GLY A 314 13.52 -14.71 -10.71
CA GLY A 314 12.44 -14.99 -11.64
C GLY A 314 12.33 -14.07 -12.84
N GLY A 315 13.17 -13.13 -13.06
CA GLY A 315 13.45 -12.23 -14.21
C GLY A 315 12.48 -12.12 -15.38
N PHE A 316 11.29 -12.69 -15.31
CA PHE A 316 10.27 -12.71 -16.35
C PHE A 316 9.08 -11.85 -15.98
N ALA A 317 8.62 -11.03 -16.91
CA ALA A 317 7.44 -10.22 -16.75
C ALA A 317 6.52 -10.39 -17.97
N PHE A 318 5.23 -10.60 -17.72
CA PHE A 318 4.21 -10.66 -18.77
C PHE A 318 3.66 -9.27 -19.05
N SER A 319 3.39 -8.94 -20.33
CA SER A 319 2.82 -7.66 -20.70
C SER A 319 1.35 -7.76 -21.10
N ASN A 320 0.47 -7.13 -20.35
CA ASN A 320 -0.91 -6.87 -20.72
C ASN A 320 -1.10 -5.49 -21.37
N LYS A 321 0.01 -4.75 -21.57
CA LYS A 321 0.05 -3.38 -22.11
C LYS A 321 0.89 -3.31 -23.39
N LEU A 322 0.58 -2.33 -24.23
CA LEU A 322 1.42 -1.91 -25.34
C LEU A 322 2.26 -0.73 -24.89
N GLY A 323 3.56 -0.75 -25.21
CA GLY A 323 4.47 0.33 -24.88
C GLY A 323 5.90 0.01 -25.26
N VAL A 324 6.85 0.71 -24.64
CA VAL A 324 8.28 0.52 -24.90
C VAL A 324 9.03 0.22 -23.60
N CYS A 325 10.07 -0.59 -23.68
CA CYS A 325 10.90 -0.94 -22.53
C CYS A 325 12.40 -0.74 -22.82
N SER A 326 13.22 -0.89 -21.78
CA SER A 326 14.67 -0.80 -21.87
C SER A 326 15.23 -1.65 -23.03
N PRO A 327 16.16 -1.12 -23.83
CA PRO A 327 16.84 -1.89 -24.89
C PRO A 327 17.61 -3.11 -24.36
N ALA A 328 17.95 -3.11 -23.07
CA ALA A 328 18.64 -4.20 -22.40
C ALA A 328 17.75 -5.41 -22.05
N TYR A 329 16.41 -5.26 -22.14
CA TYR A 329 15.48 -6.36 -21.91
C TYR A 329 15.38 -7.26 -23.15
N THR A 330 15.13 -8.56 -22.95
CA THR A 330 14.81 -9.50 -24.02
C THR A 330 13.31 -9.69 -24.12
N ILE A 331 12.74 -9.46 -25.28
CA ILE A 331 11.32 -9.62 -25.55
C ILE A 331 11.09 -10.98 -26.20
N LEU A 332 10.16 -11.74 -25.62
CA LEU A 332 9.75 -13.07 -26.05
C LEU A 332 8.31 -13.00 -26.51
N ARG A 333 8.05 -13.20 -27.79
CA ARG A 333 6.72 -13.24 -28.38
C ARG A 333 6.24 -14.68 -28.46
N PRO A 334 5.14 -15.06 -27.79
CA PRO A 334 4.60 -16.41 -27.86
C PRO A 334 3.97 -16.67 -29.23
N ASN A 335 4.08 -17.89 -29.70
CA ASN A 335 3.36 -18.33 -30.90
C ASN A 335 1.95 -18.86 -30.55
N ASN A 336 1.25 -19.39 -31.55
CA ASN A 336 -0.12 -19.88 -31.42
C ASN A 336 -0.28 -21.19 -30.62
N LEU A 337 0.79 -21.83 -30.15
CA LEU A 337 0.73 -22.98 -29.28
C LEU A 337 0.37 -22.58 -27.84
N LEU A 338 0.66 -21.34 -27.48
CA LEU A 338 0.39 -20.82 -26.13
C LEU A 338 -0.90 -20.00 -26.11
N GLU A 339 -1.69 -20.20 -25.07
CA GLU A 339 -2.82 -19.35 -24.73
C GLU A 339 -2.32 -18.05 -24.09
N TYR A 340 -3.06 -16.94 -24.30
CA TYR A 340 -2.70 -15.63 -23.75
C TYR A 340 -2.49 -15.69 -22.24
N GLY A 341 -1.31 -15.31 -21.77
CA GLY A 341 -0.95 -15.28 -20.35
C GLY A 341 -0.74 -16.64 -19.68
N TYR A 342 -0.82 -17.75 -20.41
CA TYR A 342 -0.72 -19.10 -19.83
C TYR A 342 0.56 -19.29 -19.01
N LEU A 343 1.71 -18.87 -19.48
CA LEU A 343 2.98 -19.02 -18.78
C LEU A 343 3.31 -17.86 -17.81
N SER A 344 2.46 -16.82 -17.71
CA SER A 344 2.73 -15.67 -16.84
C SER A 344 2.94 -16.08 -15.38
N ASN A 345 2.04 -16.91 -14.87
CA ASN A 345 2.12 -17.43 -13.51
C ASN A 345 3.10 -18.60 -13.37
N TYR A 346 3.34 -19.38 -14.41
CA TYR A 346 4.39 -20.41 -14.40
C TYR A 346 5.77 -19.79 -14.15
N PHE A 347 6.09 -18.68 -14.81
CA PHE A 347 7.38 -18.01 -14.67
C PHE A 347 7.61 -17.36 -13.31
N THR A 348 6.56 -17.24 -12.47
CA THR A 348 6.67 -16.81 -11.07
C THR A 348 6.72 -17.98 -10.09
N SER A 349 6.50 -19.22 -10.55
CA SER A 349 6.49 -20.42 -9.69
C SER A 349 7.88 -20.75 -9.14
N GLN A 350 7.92 -21.30 -7.94
CA GLN A 350 9.18 -21.73 -7.31
C GLN A 350 9.87 -22.83 -8.12
N ARG A 351 9.10 -23.70 -8.74
CA ARG A 351 9.61 -24.74 -9.62
C ARG A 351 10.38 -24.16 -10.79
N PHE A 352 9.82 -23.16 -11.50
CA PHE A 352 10.47 -22.50 -12.61
C PHE A 352 11.71 -21.73 -12.13
N ILE A 353 11.59 -20.92 -11.06
CA ILE A 353 12.71 -20.14 -10.52
C ILE A 353 13.89 -21.04 -10.17
N LYS A 354 13.65 -22.18 -9.54
CA LYS A 354 14.70 -23.17 -9.24
C LYS A 354 15.36 -23.74 -10.51
N SER A 355 14.59 -23.96 -11.58
CA SER A 355 15.14 -24.46 -12.84
C SER A 355 16.06 -23.47 -13.54
N LEU A 356 15.92 -22.16 -13.31
CA LEU A 356 16.78 -21.12 -13.88
C LEU A 356 18.24 -21.19 -13.38
N ILE A 357 18.52 -21.89 -12.29
CA ILE A 357 19.89 -22.10 -11.80
C ILE A 357 20.76 -22.76 -12.88
N LEU A 358 20.18 -23.60 -13.72
CA LEU A 358 20.89 -24.34 -14.78
C LEU A 358 21.37 -23.42 -15.91
N VAL A 359 20.74 -22.27 -16.11
CA VAL A 359 20.99 -21.33 -17.22
C VAL A 359 21.40 -19.93 -16.75
N THR A 360 21.73 -19.77 -15.45
CA THR A 360 22.12 -18.50 -14.85
C THR A 360 23.57 -18.48 -14.49
N TYR A 361 24.33 -17.51 -15.04
CA TYR A 361 25.78 -17.36 -14.85
C TYR A 361 26.11 -16.07 -14.09
N GLY A 362 27.19 -16.08 -13.29
CA GLY A 362 27.73 -14.95 -12.58
C GLY A 362 27.81 -15.15 -11.06
N ILE A 363 28.87 -14.58 -10.43
CA ILE A 363 29.22 -14.79 -9.01
C ILE A 363 28.79 -13.61 -8.12
N ARG A 364 28.45 -12.44 -8.69
CA ARG A 364 28.05 -11.20 -7.99
C ARG A 364 26.68 -10.72 -8.45
N ASP A 365 26.18 -9.62 -7.87
CA ASP A 365 24.85 -9.02 -8.04
C ASP A 365 24.31 -8.80 -9.48
N GLY A 366 24.96 -9.38 -10.48
CA GLY A 366 24.67 -9.29 -11.91
C GLY A 366 24.43 -10.64 -12.60
N ARG A 367 23.87 -11.64 -11.89
CA ARG A 367 23.50 -12.91 -12.57
C ARG A 367 22.51 -12.65 -13.68
N SER A 368 22.85 -13.03 -14.92
CA SER A 368 21.98 -12.93 -16.09
C SER A 368 21.60 -14.31 -16.60
N ILE A 369 20.39 -14.44 -17.12
CA ILE A 369 19.95 -15.65 -17.79
C ILE A 369 20.63 -15.72 -19.16
N ASN A 370 21.24 -16.87 -19.48
CA ASN A 370 21.67 -17.18 -20.84
C ASN A 370 20.41 -17.54 -21.66
N VAL A 371 19.98 -16.61 -22.50
CA VAL A 371 18.74 -16.73 -23.28
C VAL A 371 18.82 -17.93 -24.24
N ASP A 372 19.97 -18.19 -24.90
CA ASP A 372 20.11 -19.28 -25.84
C ASP A 372 20.00 -20.65 -25.17
N GLU A 373 20.54 -20.80 -23.97
CA GLU A 373 20.40 -22.02 -23.19
C GLU A 373 18.98 -22.16 -22.64
N TRP A 374 18.38 -21.06 -22.16
CA TRP A 374 17.00 -21.07 -21.71
C TRP A 374 16.04 -21.49 -22.84
N LEU A 375 16.23 -21.03 -24.07
CA LEU A 375 15.43 -21.43 -25.24
C LEU A 375 15.53 -22.95 -25.53
N ARG A 376 16.60 -23.61 -25.11
CA ARG A 376 16.76 -25.06 -25.26
C ARG A 376 16.09 -25.87 -24.14
N MET A 377 15.78 -25.24 -22.99
CA MET A 377 15.06 -25.90 -21.91
C MET A 377 13.68 -26.38 -22.37
N LYS A 378 13.22 -27.48 -21.83
CA LYS A 378 11.97 -28.14 -22.22
C LYS A 378 10.88 -27.92 -21.20
N ILE A 379 9.65 -27.84 -21.71
CA ILE A 379 8.42 -27.73 -20.92
C ILE A 379 7.32 -28.54 -21.56
N THR A 380 6.47 -29.16 -20.73
CA THR A 380 5.26 -29.85 -21.21
C THR A 380 4.11 -28.83 -21.34
N ILE A 381 3.48 -28.79 -22.51
CA ILE A 381 2.37 -27.90 -22.84
C ILE A 381 1.10 -28.72 -23.06
N PRO A 382 0.03 -28.47 -22.29
CA PRO A 382 -1.25 -29.18 -22.46
C PRO A 382 -2.05 -28.63 -23.65
N PRO A 383 -3.15 -29.30 -24.07
CA PRO A 383 -4.09 -28.75 -25.04
C PRO A 383 -4.61 -27.36 -24.67
N LYS A 384 -5.03 -26.58 -25.65
CA LYS A 384 -5.50 -25.19 -25.48
C LYS A 384 -6.60 -25.03 -24.44
N GLU A 385 -7.55 -25.93 -24.43
CA GLU A 385 -8.68 -25.92 -23.50
C GLU A 385 -8.19 -26.01 -22.04
N HIS A 386 -7.16 -26.83 -21.81
CA HIS A 386 -6.57 -26.95 -20.47
C HIS A 386 -5.73 -25.70 -20.10
N GLN A 387 -5.02 -25.10 -21.06
CA GLN A 387 -4.35 -23.82 -20.82
C GLN A 387 -5.35 -22.73 -20.42
N GLN A 388 -6.49 -22.62 -21.14
CA GLN A 388 -7.56 -21.66 -20.85
C GLN A 388 -8.18 -21.91 -19.47
N TYR A 389 -8.38 -23.18 -19.10
CA TYR A 389 -8.85 -23.53 -17.76
C TYR A 389 -7.90 -23.02 -16.67
N ILE A 390 -6.59 -23.27 -16.82
CA ILE A 390 -5.56 -22.81 -15.88
C ILE A 390 -5.57 -21.27 -15.76
N VAL A 391 -5.56 -20.56 -16.88
CA VAL A 391 -5.61 -19.09 -16.90
C VAL A 391 -6.87 -18.58 -16.20
N LYS A 392 -8.02 -19.20 -16.46
CA LYS A 392 -9.30 -18.81 -15.85
C LYS A 392 -9.29 -19.04 -14.33
N VAL A 393 -8.79 -20.18 -13.86
CA VAL A 393 -8.71 -20.48 -12.42
C VAL A 393 -7.81 -19.49 -11.72
N ILE A 394 -6.58 -19.28 -12.20
CA ILE A 394 -5.64 -18.36 -11.58
C ILE A 394 -6.15 -16.91 -11.64
N GLY A 395 -6.71 -16.47 -12.77
CA GLY A 395 -7.30 -15.15 -12.92
C GLY A 395 -8.49 -14.89 -12.00
N THR A 396 -9.20 -15.94 -11.55
CA THR A 396 -10.24 -15.81 -10.52
C THR A 396 -9.65 -15.47 -9.16
N PHE A 397 -8.52 -16.10 -8.78
CA PHE A 397 -7.80 -15.78 -7.56
C PHE A 397 -7.21 -14.37 -7.60
N GLU A 398 -6.65 -13.96 -8.74
CA GLU A 398 -6.09 -12.62 -8.91
C GLU A 398 -7.14 -11.54 -8.69
N ARG A 399 -8.29 -11.66 -9.33
CA ARG A 399 -9.41 -10.73 -9.14
C ARG A 399 -9.88 -10.72 -7.68
N LYS A 400 -10.01 -11.89 -7.04
CA LYS A 400 -10.41 -11.97 -5.64
C LYS A 400 -9.41 -11.26 -4.72
N ILE A 401 -8.11 -11.41 -4.96
CA ILE A 401 -7.06 -10.71 -4.19
C ILE A 401 -7.15 -9.20 -4.42
N GLU A 402 -7.34 -8.75 -5.66
CA GLU A 402 -7.51 -7.32 -5.99
C GLU A 402 -8.74 -6.71 -5.29
N ASP A 403 -9.87 -7.41 -5.27
CA ASP A 403 -11.08 -6.98 -4.58
C ASP A 403 -10.85 -6.84 -3.06
N GLU A 404 -10.15 -7.80 -2.44
CA GLU A 404 -9.85 -7.78 -1.01
C GLU A 404 -8.81 -6.68 -0.66
N GLU A 405 -7.83 -6.44 -1.53
CA GLU A 405 -6.88 -5.33 -1.38
C GLU A 405 -7.58 -3.97 -1.49
N ALA A 406 -8.49 -3.82 -2.44
CA ALA A 406 -9.31 -2.61 -2.58
C ALA A 406 -10.20 -2.39 -1.34
N TYR A 407 -10.77 -3.46 -0.79
CA TYR A 407 -11.58 -3.37 0.44
C TYR A 407 -10.72 -2.97 1.66
N ALA A 408 -9.52 -3.55 1.83
CA ALA A 408 -8.59 -3.16 2.89
C ALA A 408 -8.18 -1.68 2.79
N ALA A 409 -7.92 -1.21 1.56
CA ALA A 409 -7.63 0.21 1.31
C ALA A 409 -8.81 1.12 1.68
N HIS A 410 -10.05 0.68 1.42
CA HIS A 410 -11.28 1.41 1.79
C HIS A 410 -11.44 1.53 3.31
N LEU A 411 -11.26 0.41 4.04
CA LEU A 411 -11.28 0.41 5.51
C LEU A 411 -10.21 1.35 6.09
N SER A 412 -9.01 1.36 5.51
CA SER A 412 -7.92 2.25 5.93
C SER A 412 -8.26 3.74 5.70
N LYS A 413 -8.87 4.07 4.56
CA LYS A 413 -9.37 5.43 4.29
C LYS A 413 -10.48 5.83 5.26
N GLN A 414 -11.40 4.91 5.57
CA GLN A 414 -12.47 5.13 6.54
C GLN A 414 -11.89 5.42 7.93
N LYS A 415 -10.89 4.66 8.38
CA LYS A 415 -10.20 4.93 9.64
C LYS A 415 -9.56 6.31 9.65
N GLN A 416 -8.85 6.68 8.59
CA GLN A 416 -8.22 8.00 8.48
C GLN A 416 -9.24 9.14 8.51
N TYR A 417 -10.40 8.93 7.87
CA TYR A 417 -11.51 9.89 7.94
C TYR A 417 -12.02 10.04 9.37
N LEU A 418 -12.32 8.95 10.07
CA LEU A 418 -12.78 8.98 11.45
C LEU A 418 -11.76 9.63 12.40
N LEU A 419 -10.47 9.33 12.25
CA LEU A 419 -9.41 10.00 13.03
C LEU A 419 -9.43 11.51 12.83
N ARG A 420 -9.63 11.99 11.60
CA ARG A 420 -9.69 13.44 11.31
C ARG A 420 -10.96 14.11 11.81
N GLN A 421 -12.08 13.38 11.92
CA GLN A 421 -13.37 13.94 12.30
C GLN A 421 -13.68 13.82 13.78
N MET A 422 -13.15 12.81 14.47
CA MET A 422 -13.46 12.50 15.87
C MET A 422 -12.41 13.02 16.87
N PHE A 423 -11.31 13.61 16.40
CA PHE A 423 -10.32 14.29 17.23
C PHE A 423 -10.18 15.76 16.81
N ILE A 424 -9.62 16.59 17.72
CA ILE A 424 -9.42 18.02 17.53
C ILE A 424 -7.92 18.32 17.57
#